data_59886f06b256a546f7e93de1756f23e9
#
_entry.id   59886f06b256a546f7e93de1756f23e9
#
_cell.length_a   1.000
_cell.length_b   1.000
_cell.length_c   1.000
_cell.angle_alpha   90.00
_cell.angle_beta   90.00
_cell.angle_gamma   90.00
#
_symmetry.space_group_name_H-M   'P 1'
#
loop_
_entity.id
_entity.type
_entity.pdbx_description
1 polymer ?
#
loop_
_entity_poly.entity_id
_entity_poly.type
_entity_poly.pdbx_seq_one_letter_code
_entity_poly.pdbx_strand_id
1 'polypeptide(L)'
;MAGAFPSSANFETLGLSSIQNTIISKSISGKKLSRQIDNQRFRFTIKIIVGKRSDIYGELMAFIMKQRSSKENFTISPPELKSIRGVESSTVSVNGTHTAGDTTIALDGFGADTANRFRAGDMITFAGQTKVYMIVEDVTSSSNAATVTIEPPLRSALADDAVVTYNNINFTVHLTNDVQEFGVVGATKDGDLLYQFEFDVEETL
;
A
#
# COMPACT_ATOMS: atom_id res chain seq x y z
N MET A 1 -11.70 1.27 12.80
CA MET A 1 -10.52 1.92 12.18
C MET A 1 -10.04 3.02 13.10
N ALA A 2 -8.79 3.00 13.51
CA ALA A 2 -8.27 3.92 14.53
C ALA A 2 -7.75 5.28 13.99
N GLY A 3 -7.89 5.54 12.70
CA GLY A 3 -7.50 6.78 12.03
C GLY A 3 -6.31 6.63 11.07
N ALA A 4 -5.75 7.76 10.65
CA ALA A 4 -4.55 7.81 9.83
C ALA A 4 -3.28 7.85 10.69
N PHE A 5 -2.19 7.28 10.19
CA PHE A 5 -0.88 7.38 10.81
C PHE A 5 -0.46 8.85 10.93
N PRO A 6 0.15 9.29 12.07
CA PRO A 6 0.51 10.69 12.29
C PRO A 6 1.43 11.22 11.19
N SER A 7 1.04 12.32 10.55
CA SER A 7 1.84 12.95 9.50
C SER A 7 3.12 13.64 10.01
N SER A 8 3.20 13.88 11.31
CA SER A 8 4.39 14.40 12.00
C SER A 8 5.52 13.38 12.09
N ALA A 9 5.20 12.07 12.01
CA ALA A 9 6.17 11.00 12.11
C ALA A 9 6.85 10.75 10.76
N ASN A 10 8.07 11.25 10.61
CA ASN A 10 8.87 11.05 9.40
C ASN A 10 9.54 9.68 9.39
N PHE A 11 9.52 9.02 8.23
CA PHE A 11 10.17 7.73 8.04
C PHE A 11 11.69 7.91 7.87
N GLU A 12 12.49 7.14 8.63
CA GLU A 12 13.92 6.97 8.40
C GLU A 12 14.15 5.91 7.31
N THR A 13 13.47 4.78 7.46
CA THR A 13 13.47 3.72 6.45
C THR A 13 12.07 3.16 6.27
N LEU A 14 11.80 2.71 5.05
CA LEU A 14 10.57 2.03 4.66
C LEU A 14 10.93 0.82 3.80
N GLY A 15 10.71 -0.38 4.33
CA GLY A 15 10.82 -1.62 3.57
C GLY A 15 9.45 -2.07 3.06
N LEU A 16 9.32 -2.36 1.77
CA LEU A 16 8.12 -2.94 1.18
C LEU A 16 8.35 -4.42 0.88
N SER A 17 7.44 -5.26 1.32
CA SER A 17 7.40 -6.70 1.00
C SER A 17 6.04 -7.08 0.44
N SER A 18 6.04 -8.00 -0.52
CA SER A 18 4.83 -8.62 -1.04
C SER A 18 4.74 -10.05 -0.50
N ILE A 19 3.67 -10.36 0.21
CA ILE A 19 3.42 -11.68 0.77
C ILE A 19 2.42 -12.40 -0.10
N GLN A 20 2.80 -13.58 -0.60
CA GLN A 20 1.97 -14.39 -1.47
C GLN A 20 2.24 -15.87 -1.21
N ASN A 21 1.31 -16.53 -0.54
CA ASN A 21 1.47 -17.93 -0.14
C ASN A 21 1.17 -18.87 -1.31
N THR A 22 2.12 -19.74 -1.62
CA THR A 22 2.02 -20.70 -2.73
C THR A 22 2.35 -22.10 -2.25
N ILE A 23 1.47 -23.07 -2.52
CA ILE A 23 1.78 -24.48 -2.37
C ILE A 23 2.47 -24.97 -3.64
N ILE A 24 3.60 -25.64 -3.44
CA ILE A 24 4.37 -26.25 -4.52
C ILE A 24 4.44 -27.75 -4.26
N SER A 25 4.04 -28.55 -5.23
CA SER A 25 4.27 -30.00 -5.26
C SER A 25 4.99 -30.41 -6.53
N LYS A 26 5.73 -31.53 -6.46
CA LYS A 26 6.39 -32.12 -7.62
C LYS A 26 5.80 -33.50 -7.87
N SER A 27 5.45 -33.78 -9.13
CA SER A 27 5.05 -35.12 -9.53
C SER A 27 6.28 -36.08 -9.57
N ILE A 28 6.05 -37.38 -9.64
CA ILE A 28 7.10 -38.38 -9.79
C ILE A 28 7.95 -38.12 -11.07
N SER A 29 7.33 -37.57 -12.10
CA SER A 29 8.02 -37.16 -13.34
C SER A 29 8.82 -35.86 -13.23
N GLY A 30 8.89 -35.24 -12.03
CA GLY A 30 9.61 -33.97 -11.79
C GLY A 30 8.84 -32.72 -12.20
N LYS A 31 7.62 -32.82 -12.71
CA LYS A 31 6.80 -31.64 -13.08
C LYS A 31 6.38 -30.88 -11.83
N LYS A 32 6.69 -29.57 -11.82
CA LYS A 32 6.26 -28.64 -10.77
C LYS A 32 4.76 -28.34 -10.93
N LEU A 33 4.00 -28.53 -9.86
CA LEU A 33 2.62 -28.07 -9.72
C LEU A 33 2.62 -26.97 -8.66
N SER A 34 2.11 -25.80 -8.97
CA SER A 34 2.01 -24.70 -8.03
C SER A 34 0.59 -24.16 -7.98
N ARG A 35 0.12 -23.85 -6.79
CA ARG A 35 -1.18 -23.22 -6.54
C ARG A 35 -1.01 -22.13 -5.51
N GLN A 36 -1.48 -20.93 -5.82
CA GLN A 36 -1.63 -19.86 -4.86
C GLN A 36 -2.81 -20.17 -3.93
N ILE A 37 -2.63 -19.99 -2.63
CA ILE A 37 -3.62 -20.35 -1.61
C ILE A 37 -4.19 -19.14 -0.87
N ASP A 38 -3.60 -17.96 -1.03
CA ASP A 38 -3.99 -16.74 -0.33
C ASP A 38 -3.86 -15.54 -1.25
N ASN A 39 -4.60 -14.47 -0.93
CA ASN A 39 -4.47 -13.21 -1.62
C ASN A 39 -3.14 -12.54 -1.24
N GLN A 40 -2.53 -11.90 -2.23
CA GLN A 40 -1.33 -11.12 -1.99
C GLN A 40 -1.64 -9.95 -1.03
N ARG A 41 -0.71 -9.68 -0.11
CA ARG A 41 -0.75 -8.56 0.82
C ARG A 41 0.57 -7.82 0.81
N PHE A 42 0.51 -6.51 0.98
CA PHE A 42 1.70 -5.70 1.19
C PHE A 42 2.02 -5.64 2.69
N ARG A 43 3.30 -5.77 2.99
CA ARG A 43 3.83 -5.61 4.35
C ARG A 43 4.90 -4.55 4.32
N PHE A 44 4.89 -3.68 5.33
CA PHE A 44 5.87 -2.63 5.49
C PHE A 44 6.63 -2.82 6.81
N THR A 45 7.95 -2.74 6.72
CA THR A 45 8.84 -2.55 7.87
C THR A 45 9.21 -1.07 7.91
N ILE A 46 8.85 -0.40 8.98
CA ILE A 46 8.91 1.05 9.11
C ILE A 46 9.77 1.40 10.30
N LYS A 47 10.75 2.26 10.07
CA LYS A 47 11.55 2.86 11.12
C LYS A 47 11.36 4.36 11.09
N ILE A 48 11.07 4.94 12.24
CA ILE A 48 10.83 6.38 12.40
C ILE A 48 12.15 7.05 12.78
N ILE A 49 12.36 8.27 12.29
CA ILE A 49 13.54 9.07 12.63
C ILE A 49 13.64 9.26 14.14
N VAL A 50 14.87 9.36 14.61
CA VAL A 50 15.16 9.67 16.02
C VAL A 50 14.56 11.02 16.42
N GLY A 51 13.88 11.06 17.54
CA GLY A 51 13.26 12.29 18.02
C GLY A 51 12.94 12.30 19.52
N LYS A 52 12.53 13.45 20.01
CA LYS A 52 12.11 13.62 21.39
C LYS A 52 10.64 13.24 21.60
N ARG A 53 10.28 12.91 22.82
CA ARG A 53 8.88 12.69 23.20
C ARG A 53 8.00 13.92 22.99
N SER A 54 8.53 15.09 23.25
CA SER A 54 7.82 16.37 23.07
C SER A 54 7.46 16.67 21.61
N ASP A 55 8.25 16.18 20.68
CA ASP A 55 8.13 16.55 19.27
C ASP A 55 7.25 15.55 18.49
N ILE A 56 7.70 14.30 18.39
CA ILE A 56 7.08 13.29 17.52
C ILE A 56 6.56 12.10 18.35
N TYR A 57 7.37 11.66 19.33
CA TYR A 57 7.12 10.36 19.97
C TYR A 57 5.95 10.35 20.95
N GLY A 58 5.54 11.48 21.51
CA GLY A 58 4.36 11.56 22.35
C GLY A 58 3.09 11.22 21.57
N GLU A 59 2.92 11.83 20.41
CA GLU A 59 1.79 11.58 19.52
C GLU A 59 1.84 10.16 18.92
N LEU A 60 3.02 9.72 18.49
CA LEU A 60 3.22 8.39 17.92
C LEU A 60 2.93 7.28 18.94
N MET A 61 3.44 7.39 20.16
CA MET A 61 3.17 6.42 21.23
C MET A 61 1.66 6.33 21.53
N ALA A 62 0.98 7.47 21.67
CA ALA A 62 -0.45 7.51 21.91
C ALA A 62 -1.23 6.87 20.74
N PHE A 63 -0.82 7.15 19.50
CA PHE A 63 -1.43 6.53 18.32
C PHE A 63 -1.25 5.01 18.31
N ILE A 64 -0.02 4.51 18.54
CA ILE A 64 0.27 3.07 18.55
C ILE A 64 -0.50 2.37 19.68
N MET A 65 -0.55 2.95 20.88
CA MET A 65 -1.34 2.37 21.99
C MET A 65 -2.83 2.31 21.66
N LYS A 66 -3.36 3.27 20.92
CA LYS A 66 -4.76 3.27 20.48
C LYS A 66 -5.08 2.11 19.52
N GLN A 67 -4.07 1.57 18.80
CA GLN A 67 -4.27 0.42 17.90
C GLN A 67 -4.57 -0.88 18.68
N ARG A 68 -4.27 -0.94 19.98
CA ARG A 68 -4.49 -2.15 20.82
C ARG A 68 -3.80 -3.37 20.21
N SER A 69 -2.52 -3.24 19.91
CA SER A 69 -1.73 -4.21 19.15
C SER A 69 -2.28 -4.42 17.73
N SER A 70 -2.41 -5.62 17.27
CA SER A 70 -2.91 -5.97 15.93
C SER A 70 -4.44 -5.89 15.76
N LYS A 71 -5.17 -5.40 16.78
CA LYS A 71 -6.64 -5.43 16.76
C LYS A 71 -7.28 -4.40 15.84
N GLU A 72 -6.76 -3.18 15.84
CA GLU A 72 -7.35 -2.08 15.08
C GLU A 72 -6.60 -1.84 13.77
N ASN A 73 -7.35 -1.47 12.75
CA ASN A 73 -6.80 -1.08 11.46
C ASN A 73 -6.63 0.44 11.39
N PHE A 74 -5.59 0.89 10.72
CA PHE A 74 -5.34 2.29 10.43
C PHE A 74 -4.86 2.48 9.00
N THR A 75 -4.79 3.72 8.54
CA THR A 75 -4.28 4.01 7.20
C THR A 75 -2.88 4.60 7.27
N ILE A 76 -2.02 4.17 6.32
CA ILE A 76 -0.69 4.70 6.13
C ILE A 76 -0.48 5.05 4.67
N SER A 77 0.17 6.20 4.41
CA SER A 77 0.51 6.65 3.07
C SER A 77 2.03 6.77 2.93
N PRO A 78 2.72 5.72 2.48
CA PRO A 78 4.16 5.74 2.33
C PRO A 78 4.59 6.79 1.31
N PRO A 79 5.56 7.68 1.62
CA PRO A 79 5.93 8.81 0.76
C PRO A 79 6.30 8.42 -0.67
N GLU A 80 7.03 7.32 -0.84
CA GLU A 80 7.50 6.82 -2.14
C GLU A 80 6.39 6.20 -3.00
N LEU A 81 5.27 5.77 -2.38
CA LEU A 81 4.20 5.03 -3.04
C LEU A 81 2.89 5.82 -3.14
N LYS A 82 2.86 7.02 -2.57
CA LYS A 82 1.63 7.80 -2.51
C LYS A 82 1.24 8.49 -3.81
N SER A 83 2.18 8.62 -4.75
CA SER A 83 1.97 9.28 -6.04
C SER A 83 2.58 8.45 -7.16
N ILE A 84 1.98 8.55 -8.35
CA ILE A 84 2.45 7.87 -9.54
C ILE A 84 3.72 8.51 -10.11
N ARG A 85 4.48 7.73 -10.89
CA ARG A 85 5.60 8.18 -11.71
C ARG A 85 5.16 8.51 -13.13
N GLY A 86 3.93 8.15 -13.49
CA GLY A 86 3.29 8.51 -14.73
C GLY A 86 2.89 9.99 -14.78
N VAL A 87 2.29 10.41 -15.90
CA VAL A 87 1.89 11.80 -16.16
C VAL A 87 0.39 12.05 -16.00
N GLU A 88 -0.36 11.06 -15.47
CA GLU A 88 -1.81 11.19 -15.33
C GLU A 88 -2.19 12.24 -14.28
N SER A 89 -3.17 13.06 -14.59
CA SER A 89 -3.67 14.13 -13.71
C SER A 89 -5.19 14.33 -13.78
N SER A 90 -5.90 13.61 -14.66
CA SER A 90 -7.35 13.69 -14.80
C SER A 90 -8.07 12.71 -13.88
N THR A 91 -9.37 12.83 -13.77
CA THR A 91 -10.19 11.82 -13.09
C THR A 91 -10.39 10.64 -14.03
N VAL A 92 -9.82 9.50 -13.66
CA VAL A 92 -9.92 8.24 -14.40
C VAL A 92 -10.91 7.32 -13.71
N SER A 93 -11.73 6.63 -14.49
CA SER A 93 -12.73 5.68 -14.02
C SER A 93 -12.57 4.32 -14.69
N VAL A 94 -13.17 3.32 -14.09
CA VAL A 94 -13.30 1.98 -14.67
C VAL A 94 -14.32 2.02 -15.81
N ASN A 95 -13.95 1.49 -16.97
CA ASN A 95 -14.81 1.39 -18.14
C ASN A 95 -15.40 -0.03 -18.23
N GLY A 96 -16.69 -0.13 -17.92
CA GLY A 96 -17.38 -1.41 -17.82
C GLY A 96 -17.22 -2.09 -16.46
N THR A 97 -17.79 -3.29 -16.35
CA THR A 97 -17.70 -4.08 -15.11
C THR A 97 -16.58 -5.10 -15.20
N HIS A 98 -15.86 -5.29 -14.08
CA HIS A 98 -14.82 -6.30 -13.95
C HIS A 98 -15.12 -7.26 -12.80
N THR A 99 -14.71 -8.50 -12.93
CA THR A 99 -14.94 -9.54 -11.94
C THR A 99 -13.73 -9.75 -11.03
N ALA A 100 -13.97 -10.33 -9.87
CA ALA A 100 -12.87 -10.75 -9.00
C ALA A 100 -11.99 -11.78 -9.73
N GLY A 101 -10.66 -11.58 -9.66
CA GLY A 101 -9.67 -12.39 -10.36
C GLY A 101 -9.15 -11.77 -11.66
N ASP A 102 -9.78 -10.72 -12.18
CA ASP A 102 -9.28 -10.01 -13.36
C ASP A 102 -7.94 -9.32 -13.05
N THR A 103 -7.03 -9.38 -14.01
CA THR A 103 -5.72 -8.71 -13.95
C THR A 103 -5.61 -7.56 -14.92
N THR A 104 -6.52 -7.47 -15.89
CA THR A 104 -6.58 -6.39 -16.89
C THR A 104 -7.86 -5.61 -16.71
N ILE A 105 -7.74 -4.29 -16.50
CA ILE A 105 -8.85 -3.40 -16.23
C ILE A 105 -8.91 -2.33 -17.31
N ALA A 106 -10.05 -2.21 -17.95
CA ALA A 106 -10.32 -1.13 -18.89
C ALA A 106 -10.64 0.15 -18.09
N LEU A 107 -10.02 1.25 -18.48
CA LEU A 107 -10.19 2.56 -17.87
C LEU A 107 -10.50 3.61 -18.94
N ASP A 108 -11.21 4.66 -18.54
CA ASP A 108 -11.47 5.84 -19.34
C ASP A 108 -11.28 7.15 -18.56
N GLY A 109 -11.55 8.30 -19.21
CA GLY A 109 -11.36 9.60 -18.57
C GLY A 109 -9.98 10.22 -18.77
N PHE A 110 -9.14 9.66 -19.64
CA PHE A 110 -7.75 10.12 -19.85
C PHE A 110 -7.61 11.43 -20.64
N GLY A 111 -8.64 11.88 -21.34
CA GLY A 111 -8.54 13.04 -22.21
C GLY A 111 -7.76 12.76 -23.49
N ALA A 112 -6.66 13.50 -23.71
CA ALA A 112 -5.84 13.36 -24.93
C ALA A 112 -5.00 12.07 -24.92
N ASP A 113 -4.65 11.59 -26.10
CA ASP A 113 -3.75 10.45 -26.27
C ASP A 113 -2.35 10.80 -25.75
N THR A 114 -1.85 10.05 -24.79
CA THR A 114 -0.57 10.33 -24.14
C THR A 114 0.09 9.02 -23.69
N ALA A 115 1.40 8.94 -23.92
CA ALA A 115 2.22 7.84 -23.44
C ALA A 115 2.53 8.00 -21.94
N ASN A 116 2.81 6.88 -21.28
CA ASN A 116 3.20 6.85 -19.87
C ASN A 116 2.19 7.50 -18.93
N ARG A 117 0.91 7.31 -19.16
CA ARG A 117 -0.16 7.75 -18.25
C ARG A 117 0.08 7.19 -16.85
N PHE A 118 0.32 5.89 -16.79
CA PHE A 118 0.86 5.22 -15.61
C PHE A 118 2.13 4.47 -16.02
N ARG A 119 2.96 4.16 -15.04
CA ARG A 119 4.19 3.37 -15.25
C ARG A 119 4.18 2.13 -14.38
N ALA A 120 4.85 1.10 -14.86
CA ALA A 120 5.06 -0.12 -14.07
C ALA A 120 5.65 0.21 -12.69
N GLY A 121 5.00 -0.26 -11.63
CA GLY A 121 5.32 0.06 -10.23
C GLY A 121 4.49 1.19 -9.62
N ASP A 122 3.65 1.88 -10.39
CA ASP A 122 2.67 2.82 -9.83
C ASP A 122 1.59 2.06 -9.06
N MET A 123 1.14 2.66 -7.95
CA MET A 123 0.09 2.08 -7.12
C MET A 123 -1.24 2.75 -7.41
N ILE A 124 -2.31 1.94 -7.41
CA ILE A 124 -3.68 2.42 -7.58
C ILE A 124 -4.63 1.72 -6.61
N THR A 125 -5.75 2.34 -6.33
CA THR A 125 -6.89 1.72 -5.67
C THR A 125 -8.19 2.17 -6.33
N PHE A 126 -9.25 1.37 -6.16
CA PHE A 126 -10.55 1.63 -6.76
C PHE A 126 -11.56 2.04 -5.69
N ALA A 127 -12.49 2.92 -6.04
CA ALA A 127 -13.57 3.31 -5.16
C ALA A 127 -14.32 2.08 -4.62
N GLY A 128 -14.61 2.08 -3.32
CA GLY A 128 -15.28 0.97 -2.64
C GLY A 128 -14.36 -0.20 -2.22
N GLN A 129 -13.07 -0.14 -2.54
CA GLN A 129 -12.09 -1.15 -2.12
C GLN A 129 -11.01 -0.54 -1.22
N THR A 130 -10.48 -1.36 -0.30
CA THR A 130 -9.33 -1.01 0.54
C THR A 130 -8.02 -1.57 0.01
N LYS A 131 -8.09 -2.54 -0.91
CA LYS A 131 -6.92 -3.16 -1.54
C LYS A 131 -6.20 -2.18 -2.45
N VAL A 132 -4.88 -2.13 -2.31
CA VAL A 132 -4.00 -1.42 -3.23
C VAL A 132 -3.42 -2.39 -4.25
N TYR A 133 -3.38 -1.98 -5.50
CA TYR A 133 -2.88 -2.75 -6.64
C TYR A 133 -1.67 -2.06 -7.25
N MET A 134 -0.72 -2.83 -7.74
CA MET A 134 0.43 -2.32 -8.49
C MET A 134 0.18 -2.48 -9.98
N ILE A 135 0.42 -1.44 -10.75
CA ILE A 135 0.45 -1.50 -12.22
C ILE A 135 1.78 -2.15 -12.61
N VAL A 136 1.72 -3.16 -13.48
CA VAL A 136 2.91 -3.95 -13.84
C VAL A 136 3.44 -3.68 -15.24
N GLU A 137 2.74 -2.86 -16.03
CA GLU A 137 3.14 -2.46 -17.38
C GLU A 137 2.92 -0.96 -17.58
N ASP A 138 3.74 -0.33 -18.43
CA ASP A 138 3.54 1.07 -18.79
C ASP A 138 2.26 1.25 -19.60
N VAL A 139 1.49 2.28 -19.30
CA VAL A 139 0.15 2.52 -19.85
C VAL A 139 0.16 3.75 -20.77
N THR A 140 -0.34 3.57 -21.98
CA THR A 140 -0.57 4.63 -22.97
C THR A 140 -2.07 4.75 -23.23
N SER A 141 -2.61 5.96 -23.17
CA SER A 141 -4.01 6.21 -23.52
C SER A 141 -4.20 6.42 -25.01
N SER A 142 -5.33 5.96 -25.52
CA SER A 142 -5.79 6.22 -26.88
C SER A 142 -7.31 6.38 -26.88
N SER A 143 -7.79 7.40 -27.58
CA SER A 143 -9.24 7.70 -27.68
C SER A 143 -9.93 7.77 -26.32
N ASN A 144 -9.33 8.50 -25.37
CA ASN A 144 -9.82 8.68 -24.00
C ASN A 144 -9.82 7.41 -23.12
N ALA A 145 -9.28 6.29 -23.58
CA ALA A 145 -9.30 5.01 -22.90
C ALA A 145 -7.90 4.41 -22.78
N ALA A 146 -7.71 3.52 -21.82
CA ALA A 146 -6.54 2.67 -21.70
C ALA A 146 -6.89 1.37 -20.97
N THR A 147 -6.03 0.36 -21.12
CA THR A 147 -6.09 -0.86 -20.32
C THR A 147 -4.89 -0.90 -19.40
N VAL A 148 -5.11 -1.14 -18.13
CA VAL A 148 -4.05 -1.34 -17.13
C VAL A 148 -3.95 -2.81 -16.75
N THR A 149 -2.72 -3.31 -16.63
CA THR A 149 -2.43 -4.63 -16.08
C THR A 149 -1.99 -4.46 -14.62
N ILE A 150 -2.70 -5.12 -13.70
CA ILE A 150 -2.50 -5.00 -12.25
C ILE A 150 -2.06 -6.31 -11.61
N GLU A 151 -1.30 -6.20 -10.54
CA GLU A 151 -1.02 -7.25 -9.57
C GLU A 151 -1.22 -6.72 -8.14
N PRO A 152 -1.83 -7.50 -7.27
CA PRO A 152 -2.46 -8.81 -7.49
C PRO A 152 -3.74 -8.70 -8.34
N PRO A 153 -4.33 -9.86 -8.76
CA PRO A 153 -5.65 -9.88 -9.39
C PRO A 153 -6.71 -9.19 -8.53
N LEU A 154 -7.75 -8.64 -9.14
CA LEU A 154 -8.86 -8.01 -8.44
C LEU A 154 -9.41 -8.91 -7.33
N ARG A 155 -9.50 -8.37 -6.13
CA ARG A 155 -10.06 -9.09 -4.98
C ARG A 155 -11.58 -9.18 -5.01
N SER A 156 -12.22 -8.13 -5.46
CA SER A 156 -13.68 -8.04 -5.58
C SER A 156 -14.06 -7.37 -6.90
N ALA A 157 -15.27 -7.61 -7.36
CA ALA A 157 -15.77 -7.01 -8.59
C ALA A 157 -15.74 -5.48 -8.53
N LEU A 158 -15.53 -4.87 -9.69
CA LEU A 158 -15.62 -3.42 -9.91
C LEU A 158 -16.90 -3.10 -10.70
N ALA A 159 -17.58 -2.07 -10.28
CA ALA A 159 -18.67 -1.49 -11.04
C ALA A 159 -18.11 -0.57 -12.13
N ASP A 160 -18.90 -0.36 -13.17
CA ASP A 160 -18.69 0.69 -14.14
C ASP A 160 -18.62 2.05 -13.44
N ASP A 161 -17.81 2.97 -13.97
CA ASP A 161 -17.57 4.32 -13.42
C ASP A 161 -16.90 4.35 -12.03
N ALA A 162 -16.40 3.22 -11.50
CA ALA A 162 -15.67 3.24 -10.24
C ALA A 162 -14.40 4.08 -10.39
N VAL A 163 -14.28 5.15 -9.58
CA VAL A 163 -13.14 6.08 -9.65
C VAL A 163 -11.85 5.41 -9.25
N VAL A 164 -10.80 5.64 -10.03
CA VAL A 164 -9.42 5.19 -9.75
C VAL A 164 -8.69 6.25 -8.94
N THR A 165 -8.21 5.88 -7.78
CA THR A 165 -7.33 6.73 -6.98
C THR A 165 -5.89 6.31 -7.23
N TYR A 166 -5.05 7.25 -7.65
CA TYR A 166 -3.64 7.03 -7.99
C TYR A 166 -2.70 8.07 -7.36
N ASN A 167 -3.26 9.06 -6.64
CA ASN A 167 -2.50 10.01 -5.83
C ASN A 167 -2.97 9.95 -4.37
N ASN A 168 -2.06 10.17 -3.44
CA ASN A 168 -2.29 10.06 -2.00
C ASN A 168 -2.81 8.66 -1.61
N ILE A 169 -2.21 7.62 -2.20
CA ILE A 169 -2.58 6.24 -1.92
C ILE A 169 -2.43 5.95 -0.43
N ASN A 170 -3.49 5.41 0.14
CA ASN A 170 -3.55 4.98 1.54
C ASN A 170 -3.67 3.46 1.60
N PHE A 171 -2.75 2.83 2.30
CA PHE A 171 -2.84 1.41 2.64
C PHE A 171 -3.60 1.26 3.96
N THR A 172 -4.62 0.43 3.97
CA THR A 172 -5.27 0.01 5.22
C THR A 172 -4.48 -1.13 5.82
N VAL A 173 -3.90 -0.93 6.99
CA VAL A 173 -2.95 -1.84 7.62
C VAL A 173 -3.28 -2.09 9.09
N HIS A 174 -2.71 -3.15 9.64
CA HIS A 174 -2.67 -3.43 11.07
C HIS A 174 -1.23 -3.75 11.50
N LEU A 175 -0.93 -3.58 12.80
CA LEU A 175 0.36 -3.98 13.36
C LEU A 175 0.47 -5.51 13.36
N THR A 176 1.63 -6.04 12.99
CA THR A 176 1.84 -7.50 12.94
C THR A 176 2.30 -8.09 14.28
N ASN A 177 2.85 -7.25 15.17
CA ASN A 177 3.36 -7.67 16.47
C ASN A 177 2.49 -7.14 17.60
N ASP A 178 2.27 -7.96 18.61
CA ASP A 178 1.54 -7.57 19.81
C ASP A 178 2.40 -6.76 20.81
N VAL A 179 3.71 -6.90 20.74
CA VAL A 179 4.66 -6.15 21.55
C VAL A 179 5.22 -5.00 20.74
N GLN A 180 5.12 -3.78 21.28
CA GLN A 180 5.63 -2.55 20.65
C GLN A 180 6.69 -1.93 21.58
N GLU A 181 7.91 -1.80 21.11
CA GLU A 181 9.04 -1.31 21.89
C GLU A 181 9.48 0.08 21.42
N PHE A 182 9.46 1.05 22.30
CA PHE A 182 9.96 2.39 22.06
C PHE A 182 11.35 2.52 22.69
N GLY A 183 12.38 2.26 21.91
CA GLY A 183 13.76 2.26 22.37
C GLY A 183 14.30 3.68 22.62
N VAL A 184 14.99 3.88 23.72
CA VAL A 184 15.83 5.08 23.94
C VAL A 184 17.18 4.82 23.30
N VAL A 185 17.58 5.66 22.34
CA VAL A 185 18.82 5.49 21.56
C VAL A 185 19.90 6.51 21.95
N GLY A 186 19.55 7.48 22.78
CA GLY A 186 20.50 8.49 23.24
C GLY A 186 19.83 9.59 24.06
N ALA A 187 20.59 10.63 24.35
CA ALA A 187 20.10 11.85 24.98
C ALA A 187 20.70 13.07 24.29
N THR A 188 19.96 14.17 24.33
CA THR A 188 20.45 15.47 23.88
C THR A 188 21.45 16.06 24.89
N LYS A 189 22.17 17.08 24.50
CA LYS A 189 23.06 17.84 25.39
C LYS A 189 22.34 18.39 26.63
N ASP A 190 21.04 18.70 26.48
CA ASP A 190 20.20 19.27 27.53
C ASP A 190 19.52 18.20 28.41
N GLY A 191 19.84 16.91 28.18
CA GLY A 191 19.34 15.79 28.97
C GLY A 191 18.04 15.17 28.50
N ASP A 192 17.43 15.64 27.39
CA ASP A 192 16.24 15.04 26.82
C ASP A 192 16.57 13.66 26.20
N LEU A 193 15.72 12.69 26.48
CA LEU A 193 15.86 11.36 25.87
C LEU A 193 15.40 11.36 24.41
N LEU A 194 16.21 10.68 23.60
CA LEU A 194 15.93 10.46 22.18
C LEU A 194 15.41 9.04 21.97
N TYR A 195 14.26 8.93 21.36
CA TYR A 195 13.56 7.69 21.07
C TYR A 195 13.72 7.29 19.60
N GLN A 196 13.66 6.01 19.35
CA GLN A 196 13.53 5.42 18.03
C GLN A 196 12.50 4.30 18.09
N PHE A 197 11.68 4.18 17.06
CA PHE A 197 10.63 3.17 16.96
C PHE A 197 10.68 2.50 15.60
N GLU A 198 10.65 1.18 15.61
CA GLU A 198 10.55 0.33 14.43
C GLU A 198 9.37 -0.62 14.60
N PHE A 199 8.59 -0.79 13.56
CA PHE A 199 7.41 -1.64 13.58
C PHE A 199 7.07 -2.18 12.20
N ASP A 200 6.41 -3.32 12.21
CA ASP A 200 5.90 -3.98 11.01
C ASP A 200 4.39 -3.80 10.92
N VAL A 201 3.91 -3.51 9.74
CA VAL A 201 2.49 -3.48 9.41
C VAL A 201 2.19 -4.32 8.19
N GLU A 202 1.02 -4.92 8.17
CA GLU A 202 0.52 -5.72 7.06
C GLU A 202 -0.82 -5.19 6.58
N GLU A 203 -1.02 -5.21 5.27
CA GLU A 203 -2.26 -4.78 4.63
C GLU A 203 -3.43 -5.64 5.09
N THR A 204 -4.50 -4.98 5.49
CA THR A 204 -5.77 -5.63 5.85
C THR A 204 -6.66 -5.70 4.62
N LEU A 205 -7.12 -6.89 4.31
CA LEU A 205 -7.97 -7.17 3.14
C LEU A 205 -9.45 -7.14 3.49
#